data_f579bb9f225bf3d01e6d4d76f44c373a
#
_entry.id   f579bb9f225bf3d01e6d4d76f44c373a
#
_cell.length_a   1.000
_cell.length_b   1.000
_cell.length_c   1.000
_cell.angle_alpha   90.00
_cell.angle_beta   90.00
_cell.angle_gamma   90.00
#
_symmetry.space_group_name_H-M   'P 1'
#
loop_
_entity.id
_entity.type
_entity.pdbx_description
1 polymer ?
#
loop_
_entity_poly.entity_id
_entity_poly.type
_entity_poly.pdbx_seq_one_letter_code
_entity_poly.pdbx_strand_id
1 'polypeptide(L)'
;MSLIATLARLEAVRSGRAQPTATVRHRHLSERPLVFVPLTTAGEAGAPLGALVGTDRDAPRLLVVPQPRDRDLRFAFLADLADVVLPYIDGYAQAVEAAERTETDPETGKRVKVEVDLCADSPQLIVPSRAGIDFVRLLGRSTRFRRTAEQDPETPHPAPPRVPLLGRWLTHFGERSRVPGSSLLLSVTDVLTQHWATGQSGLEDQHLGALLAWIDPPQGATGAEAALRAELARDAHGQLLCPPAGPATDPAFDNKLLAPAIERYDRARTRLATAEDGVEADDRFADLTAAEREIRALVESRTRPTWDAVWQGLDLLRALPEGAHVEERWTRDRWSFTGHRDRVAAGEPPQPRRDDAVTAANKLATREREQARLDAQEALDDPLAMAGRRLTGEAFAGEVTDVVMTYSEGKRPSPRPLVTVRTEDQPHLGERSKMYRSLGGKPQGAEFVAYEGQHERRHDEGSDGDGGGGLVVLRIVDKMGRGKEPEAGSVPEKGDHVCFTLFEHEQRGGAKLPEPEETPWTHGGPPGEAGALPQPDPVTEEDVL
;
A
#
# COMPACT_ATOMS: atom_id res chain seq x y z
N MET A 1 -14.65 2.13 -9.87
CA MET A 1 -14.41 3.60 -9.83
C MET A 1 -15.65 4.26 -9.25
N SER A 2 -15.49 5.18 -8.30
CA SER A 2 -16.62 5.97 -7.77
C SER A 2 -17.10 6.98 -8.83
N LEU A 3 -18.34 7.45 -8.70
CA LEU A 3 -18.88 8.50 -9.57
C LEU A 3 -18.03 9.77 -9.49
N ILE A 4 -17.57 10.14 -8.30
CA ILE A 4 -16.68 11.29 -8.09
C ILE A 4 -15.38 11.13 -8.86
N ALA A 5 -14.72 9.97 -8.79
CA ALA A 5 -13.48 9.72 -9.54
C ALA A 5 -13.71 9.78 -11.06
N THR A 6 -14.88 9.35 -11.54
CA THR A 6 -15.24 9.44 -12.96
C THR A 6 -15.46 10.90 -13.38
N LEU A 7 -16.17 11.69 -12.58
CA LEU A 7 -16.38 13.11 -12.84
C LEU A 7 -15.06 13.90 -12.77
N ALA A 8 -14.22 13.61 -11.80
CA ALA A 8 -12.90 14.23 -11.67
C ALA A 8 -12.02 13.93 -12.91
N ARG A 9 -12.02 12.70 -13.42
CA ARG A 9 -11.32 12.36 -14.67
C ARG A 9 -11.88 13.10 -15.89
N LEU A 10 -13.19 13.19 -16.00
CA LEU A 10 -13.83 13.95 -17.08
C LEU A 10 -13.42 15.43 -17.01
N GLU A 11 -13.42 16.01 -15.83
CA GLU A 11 -13.01 17.40 -15.65
C GLU A 11 -11.50 17.57 -15.89
N ALA A 12 -10.67 16.61 -15.51
CA ALA A 12 -9.24 16.62 -15.84
C ALA A 12 -9.01 16.67 -17.36
N VAL A 13 -9.74 15.86 -18.12
CA VAL A 13 -9.68 15.90 -19.61
C VAL A 13 -10.11 17.25 -20.15
N ARG A 14 -11.21 17.84 -19.62
CA ARG A 14 -11.74 19.12 -20.08
C ARG A 14 -10.85 20.31 -19.75
N SER A 15 -10.33 20.35 -18.53
CA SER A 15 -9.51 21.46 -18.04
C SER A 15 -8.02 21.31 -18.43
N GLY A 16 -7.60 20.11 -18.86
CA GLY A 16 -6.20 19.79 -19.10
C GLY A 16 -5.33 19.80 -17.84
N ARG A 17 -5.94 19.60 -16.65
CA ARG A 17 -5.26 19.56 -15.34
C ARG A 17 -5.81 18.44 -14.50
N ALA A 18 -4.93 17.80 -13.73
CA ALA A 18 -5.38 16.80 -12.75
C ALA A 18 -6.34 17.43 -11.72
N GLN A 19 -7.33 16.64 -11.33
CA GLN A 19 -8.33 17.05 -10.34
C GLN A 19 -8.09 16.32 -9.03
N PRO A 20 -8.19 17.00 -7.87
CA PRO A 20 -8.07 16.35 -6.58
C PRO A 20 -9.24 15.37 -6.38
N THR A 21 -8.92 14.18 -5.91
CA THR A 21 -9.90 13.15 -5.49
C THR A 21 -9.88 12.90 -3.99
N ALA A 22 -8.96 13.55 -3.29
CA ALA A 22 -8.84 13.54 -1.84
C ALA A 22 -8.40 14.91 -1.33
N THR A 23 -8.88 15.30 -0.14
CA THR A 23 -8.52 16.55 0.54
C THR A 23 -7.46 16.33 1.62
N VAL A 24 -7.26 15.10 2.03
CA VAL A 24 -6.28 14.67 3.02
C VAL A 24 -5.46 13.50 2.50
N ARG A 25 -4.27 13.32 3.04
CA ARG A 25 -3.44 12.16 2.74
C ARG A 25 -3.89 10.95 3.56
N HIS A 26 -4.19 9.85 2.86
CA HIS A 26 -4.68 8.62 3.47
C HIS A 26 -3.57 7.61 3.80
N ARG A 27 -2.30 7.92 3.53
CA ARG A 27 -1.14 7.06 3.81
C ARG A 27 -0.16 7.77 4.72
N HIS A 28 0.40 7.03 5.66
CA HIS A 28 1.53 7.54 6.44
C HIS A 28 2.74 7.73 5.51
N LEU A 29 3.45 8.83 5.66
CA LEU A 29 4.74 9.08 5.02
C LEU A 29 5.78 9.41 6.09
N SER A 30 6.73 8.52 6.25
CA SER A 30 7.87 8.72 7.15
C SER A 30 8.67 9.98 6.75
N GLU A 31 9.26 10.65 7.71
CA GLU A 31 10.18 11.76 7.44
C GLU A 31 11.43 11.28 6.68
N ARG A 32 11.86 10.04 6.95
CA ARG A 32 13.04 9.44 6.35
C ARG A 32 12.73 8.08 5.72
N PRO A 33 11.89 8.01 4.67
CA PRO A 33 11.61 6.75 4.01
C PRO A 33 12.84 6.25 3.26
N LEU A 34 13.00 4.94 3.14
CA LEU A 34 14.00 4.35 2.26
C LEU A 34 13.43 4.28 0.84
N VAL A 35 13.88 5.15 -0.03
CA VAL A 35 13.52 5.13 -1.44
C VAL A 35 14.39 4.10 -2.16
N PHE A 36 13.76 3.25 -2.96
CA PHE A 36 14.40 2.20 -3.76
C PHE A 36 13.91 2.28 -5.21
N VAL A 37 14.80 2.65 -6.11
CA VAL A 37 14.56 2.74 -7.55
C VAL A 37 15.33 1.62 -8.25
N PRO A 38 14.75 0.43 -8.41
CA PRO A 38 15.40 -0.70 -9.06
C PRO A 38 15.43 -0.53 -10.57
N LEU A 39 16.42 -1.16 -11.22
CA LEU A 39 16.56 -1.26 -12.66
C LEU A 39 16.89 -2.69 -13.07
N THR A 40 16.19 -3.18 -14.10
CA THR A 40 16.42 -4.48 -14.76
C THR A 40 16.53 -4.27 -16.28
N THR A 41 17.05 -5.24 -17.00
CA THR A 41 16.95 -5.20 -18.47
C THR A 41 15.51 -5.48 -18.92
N ALA A 42 15.15 -5.03 -20.12
CA ALA A 42 13.82 -5.23 -20.70
C ALA A 42 13.45 -6.73 -20.87
N GLY A 43 14.43 -7.58 -21.10
CA GLY A 43 14.23 -9.01 -21.37
C GLY A 43 14.32 -9.92 -20.14
N GLU A 44 14.81 -9.42 -19.00
CA GLU A 44 15.10 -10.24 -17.81
C GLU A 44 14.61 -9.53 -16.52
N ALA A 45 13.32 -9.57 -16.31
CA ALA A 45 12.66 -8.86 -15.19
C ALA A 45 13.15 -9.30 -13.79
N GLY A 46 13.69 -10.51 -13.66
CA GLY A 46 14.22 -11.06 -12.40
C GLY A 46 15.69 -10.74 -12.13
N ALA A 47 16.44 -10.26 -13.15
CA ALA A 47 17.87 -9.99 -13.00
C ALA A 47 18.12 -8.50 -12.74
N PRO A 48 18.63 -8.11 -11.56
CA PRO A 48 18.96 -6.73 -11.29
C PRO A 48 20.09 -6.26 -12.20
N LEU A 49 19.92 -5.09 -12.81
CA LEU A 49 20.96 -4.34 -13.51
C LEU A 49 21.59 -3.29 -12.58
N GLY A 50 20.79 -2.75 -11.69
CA GLY A 50 21.25 -1.79 -10.69
C GLY A 50 20.09 -1.17 -9.91
N ALA A 51 20.40 -0.23 -9.05
CA ALA A 51 19.43 0.55 -8.32
C ALA A 51 20.02 1.85 -7.77
N LEU A 52 19.17 2.88 -7.59
CA LEU A 52 19.40 3.94 -6.62
C LEU A 52 18.64 3.64 -5.34
N VAL A 53 19.29 3.76 -4.19
CA VAL A 53 18.71 3.49 -2.88
C VAL A 53 19.24 4.46 -1.83
N GLY A 54 18.38 4.93 -0.92
CA GLY A 54 18.77 5.82 0.17
C GLY A 54 17.60 6.53 0.83
N THR A 55 17.90 7.22 1.91
CA THR A 55 16.93 8.02 2.69
C THR A 55 17.11 9.53 2.49
N ASP A 56 18.12 9.92 1.71
CA ASP A 56 18.48 11.30 1.42
C ASP A 56 18.39 11.53 -0.09
N ARG A 57 17.62 12.56 -0.49
CA ARG A 57 17.43 12.95 -1.88
C ARG A 57 18.74 13.23 -2.61
N ASP A 58 19.66 13.90 -1.92
CA ASP A 58 20.88 14.43 -2.52
C ASP A 58 22.04 13.43 -2.48
N ALA A 59 21.93 12.38 -1.65
CA ALA A 59 22.98 11.39 -1.43
C ALA A 59 22.51 9.92 -1.61
N PRO A 60 21.89 9.55 -2.76
CA PRO A 60 21.55 8.15 -2.99
C PRO A 60 22.80 7.32 -3.24
N ARG A 61 22.75 6.05 -2.82
CA ARG A 61 23.75 5.04 -3.17
C ARG A 61 23.38 4.37 -4.50
N LEU A 62 24.27 4.42 -5.48
CA LEU A 62 24.14 3.71 -6.74
C LEU A 62 24.74 2.32 -6.61
N LEU A 63 23.92 1.29 -6.81
CA LEU A 63 24.29 -0.12 -6.89
C LEU A 63 24.21 -0.56 -8.36
N VAL A 64 25.19 -1.34 -8.84
CA VAL A 64 25.27 -1.75 -10.26
C VAL A 64 25.70 -3.19 -10.39
N VAL A 65 25.11 -3.91 -11.32
CA VAL A 65 25.51 -5.25 -11.78
C VAL A 65 26.11 -5.12 -13.17
N PRO A 66 27.43 -5.12 -13.32
CA PRO A 66 28.07 -4.91 -14.64
C PRO A 66 27.73 -5.98 -15.69
N GLN A 67 27.41 -7.20 -15.24
CA GLN A 67 26.92 -8.29 -16.09
C GLN A 67 25.70 -8.95 -15.43
N PRO A 68 24.46 -8.57 -15.83
CA PRO A 68 23.23 -9.07 -15.20
C PRO A 68 23.02 -10.58 -15.26
N ARG A 69 23.69 -11.28 -16.18
CA ARG A 69 23.64 -12.75 -16.30
C ARG A 69 24.63 -13.47 -15.39
N ASP A 70 25.58 -12.74 -14.82
CA ASP A 70 26.56 -13.31 -13.89
C ASP A 70 25.95 -13.41 -12.48
N ARG A 71 25.84 -14.65 -11.95
CA ARG A 71 25.24 -14.91 -10.65
C ARG A 71 26.03 -14.26 -9.50
N ASP A 72 27.35 -14.31 -9.55
CA ASP A 72 28.19 -13.81 -8.46
C ASP A 72 28.07 -12.28 -8.36
N LEU A 73 27.99 -11.60 -9.50
CA LEU A 73 27.75 -10.15 -9.54
C LEU A 73 26.34 -9.77 -9.06
N ARG A 74 25.33 -10.61 -9.35
CA ARG A 74 23.99 -10.42 -8.76
C ARG A 74 24.01 -10.62 -7.25
N PHE A 75 24.71 -11.63 -6.74
CA PHE A 75 24.87 -11.82 -5.31
C PHE A 75 25.66 -10.69 -4.63
N ALA A 76 26.68 -10.14 -5.29
CA ALA A 76 27.39 -8.95 -4.81
C ALA A 76 26.44 -7.75 -4.70
N PHE A 77 25.61 -7.50 -5.71
CA PHE A 77 24.55 -6.47 -5.65
C PHE A 77 23.58 -6.69 -4.49
N LEU A 78 23.15 -7.94 -4.25
CA LEU A 78 22.23 -8.26 -3.14
C LEU A 78 22.91 -8.06 -1.77
N ALA A 79 24.21 -8.33 -1.66
CA ALA A 79 25.00 -8.05 -0.46
C ALA A 79 25.10 -6.54 -0.22
N ASP A 80 25.42 -5.76 -1.27
CA ASP A 80 25.45 -4.30 -1.21
C ASP A 80 24.08 -3.70 -0.84
N LEU A 81 23.00 -4.27 -1.37
CA LEU A 81 21.63 -3.87 -1.03
C LEU A 81 21.31 -4.21 0.44
N ALA A 82 21.73 -5.38 0.93
CA ALA A 82 21.58 -5.78 2.31
C ALA A 82 22.33 -4.82 3.27
N ASP A 83 23.50 -4.31 2.86
CA ASP A 83 24.28 -3.35 3.63
C ASP A 83 23.65 -1.94 3.70
N VAL A 84 22.67 -1.65 2.87
CA VAL A 84 21.86 -0.42 2.98
C VAL A 84 20.55 -0.68 3.73
N VAL A 85 19.82 -1.72 3.34
CA VAL A 85 18.45 -1.97 3.82
C VAL A 85 18.45 -2.47 5.27
N LEU A 86 19.33 -3.40 5.62
CA LEU A 86 19.30 -4.00 6.97
C LEU A 86 19.68 -3.02 8.07
N PRO A 87 20.74 -2.18 7.96
CA PRO A 87 21.01 -1.16 8.97
C PRO A 87 19.90 -0.13 9.11
N TYR A 88 19.20 0.22 8.01
CA TYR A 88 18.03 1.08 8.05
C TYR A 88 16.90 0.46 8.89
N ILE A 89 16.60 -0.83 8.66
CA ILE A 89 15.60 -1.58 9.44
C ILE A 89 16.02 -1.70 10.90
N ASP A 90 17.27 -2.04 11.16
CA ASP A 90 17.84 -2.22 12.52
C ASP A 90 17.74 -0.93 13.34
N GLY A 91 17.83 0.24 12.69
CA GLY A 91 17.66 1.54 13.33
C GLY A 91 16.28 1.73 13.97
N TYR A 92 15.23 1.13 13.41
CA TYR A 92 13.86 1.16 13.97
C TYR A 92 13.62 0.05 15.00
N ALA A 93 14.40 -1.02 14.97
CA ALA A 93 14.19 -2.18 15.83
C ALA A 93 14.58 -1.96 17.29
N GLN A 94 15.42 -0.97 17.58
CA GLN A 94 16.02 -0.74 18.90
C GLN A 94 15.18 0.15 19.82
N ALA A 95 14.46 1.13 19.25
CA ALA A 95 13.62 2.04 20.02
C ALA A 95 12.25 1.40 20.26
N VAL A 96 11.93 1.10 21.51
CA VAL A 96 10.67 0.47 21.91
C VAL A 96 9.95 1.30 22.97
N GLU A 97 8.63 1.18 23.02
CA GLU A 97 7.75 1.73 24.05
C GLU A 97 6.85 0.63 24.61
N ALA A 98 6.45 0.77 25.87
CA ALA A 98 5.52 -0.15 26.50
C ALA A 98 4.13 -0.01 25.87
N ALA A 99 3.54 -1.11 25.44
CA ALA A 99 2.20 -1.15 24.85
C ALA A 99 1.40 -2.33 25.41
N GLU A 100 0.08 -2.17 25.49
CA GLU A 100 -0.81 -3.24 25.92
C GLU A 100 -1.36 -4.01 24.71
N ARG A 101 -1.22 -5.33 24.73
CA ARG A 101 -1.85 -6.25 23.77
C ARG A 101 -2.83 -7.16 24.48
N THR A 102 -4.00 -7.36 23.89
CA THR A 102 -4.96 -8.34 24.40
C THR A 102 -4.66 -9.69 23.77
N GLU A 103 -4.31 -10.66 24.58
CA GLU A 103 -4.07 -12.05 24.17
C GLU A 103 -5.13 -12.97 24.77
N THR A 104 -5.33 -14.14 24.15
CA THR A 104 -6.15 -15.19 24.72
C THR A 104 -5.22 -16.11 25.49
N ASP A 105 -5.41 -16.19 26.79
CA ASP A 105 -4.69 -17.13 27.66
C ASP A 105 -5.01 -18.57 27.19
N PRO A 106 -4.00 -19.36 26.82
CA PRO A 106 -4.20 -20.70 26.25
C PRO A 106 -4.80 -21.69 27.26
N GLU A 107 -4.61 -21.47 28.57
CA GLU A 107 -5.14 -22.36 29.60
C GLU A 107 -6.59 -22.05 29.98
N THR A 108 -6.92 -20.77 30.06
CA THR A 108 -8.24 -20.33 30.55
C THR A 108 -9.20 -19.89 29.44
N GLY A 109 -8.73 -19.70 28.20
CA GLY A 109 -9.50 -19.14 27.08
C GLY A 109 -9.95 -17.70 27.29
N LYS A 110 -9.48 -17.02 28.37
CA LYS A 110 -9.86 -15.65 28.69
C LYS A 110 -8.94 -14.65 28.00
N ARG A 111 -9.51 -13.50 27.64
CA ARG A 111 -8.74 -12.37 27.15
C ARG A 111 -8.04 -11.67 28.31
N VAL A 112 -6.71 -11.65 28.26
CA VAL A 112 -5.86 -10.95 29.22
C VAL A 112 -5.08 -9.85 28.51
N LYS A 113 -4.84 -8.73 29.20
CA LYS A 113 -3.96 -7.69 28.72
C LYS A 113 -2.54 -8.03 29.13
N VAL A 114 -1.65 -8.05 28.16
CA VAL A 114 -0.23 -8.30 28.35
C VAL A 114 0.53 -7.05 27.93
N GLU A 115 1.45 -6.61 28.77
CA GLU A 115 2.38 -5.54 28.44
C GLU A 115 3.49 -6.10 27.56
N VAL A 116 3.76 -5.45 26.43
CA VAL A 116 4.77 -5.88 25.45
C VAL A 116 5.51 -4.67 24.90
N ASP A 117 6.72 -4.90 24.43
CA ASP A 117 7.52 -3.88 23.77
C ASP A 117 7.08 -3.70 22.32
N LEU A 118 6.57 -2.52 22.00
CA LEU A 118 6.24 -2.10 20.63
C LEU A 118 7.34 -1.20 20.09
N CYS A 119 7.83 -1.43 18.89
CA CYS A 119 8.76 -0.50 18.25
C CYS A 119 8.13 0.90 18.17
N ALA A 120 8.88 1.92 18.59
CA ALA A 120 8.40 3.30 18.65
C ALA A 120 8.02 3.85 17.27
N ASP A 121 8.65 3.33 16.19
CA ASP A 121 8.34 3.63 14.80
C ASP A 121 8.66 2.41 13.92
N SER A 122 8.41 2.51 12.60
CA SER A 122 8.65 1.43 11.63
C SER A 122 9.38 1.93 10.39
N PRO A 123 10.24 1.09 9.77
CA PRO A 123 10.86 1.42 8.49
C PRO A 123 9.80 1.46 7.38
N GLN A 124 9.94 2.41 6.48
CA GLN A 124 9.08 2.55 5.30
C GLN A 124 9.91 2.45 4.03
N LEU A 125 9.49 1.58 3.10
CA LEU A 125 10.10 1.42 1.78
C LEU A 125 9.22 2.06 0.72
N ILE A 126 9.80 2.90 -0.13
CA ILE A 126 9.11 3.60 -1.22
C ILE A 126 9.72 3.19 -2.55
N VAL A 127 8.86 2.79 -3.49
CA VAL A 127 9.24 2.48 -4.88
C VAL A 127 8.49 3.37 -5.87
N PRO A 128 9.02 3.58 -7.09
CA PRO A 128 8.41 4.51 -8.05
C PRO A 128 7.00 4.10 -8.49
N SER A 129 6.80 2.83 -8.81
CA SER A 129 5.57 2.30 -9.40
C SER A 129 5.23 0.92 -8.85
N ARG A 130 4.04 0.40 -9.20
CA ARG A 130 3.59 -0.95 -8.81
C ARG A 130 4.56 -2.05 -9.23
N ALA A 131 5.20 -1.91 -10.39
CA ALA A 131 6.21 -2.86 -10.85
C ALA A 131 7.44 -2.91 -9.91
N GLY A 132 7.75 -1.80 -9.22
CA GLY A 132 8.77 -1.79 -8.16
C GLY A 132 8.37 -2.64 -6.94
N ILE A 133 7.08 -2.65 -6.55
CA ILE A 133 6.56 -3.54 -5.50
C ILE A 133 6.74 -5.01 -5.91
N ASP A 134 6.39 -5.34 -7.16
CA ASP A 134 6.54 -6.71 -7.67
C ASP A 134 7.98 -7.16 -7.71
N PHE A 135 8.90 -6.25 -8.05
CA PHE A 135 10.34 -6.53 -7.99
C PHE A 135 10.85 -6.78 -6.56
N VAL A 136 10.43 -5.96 -5.58
CA VAL A 136 10.73 -6.19 -4.15
C VAL A 136 10.24 -7.57 -3.70
N ARG A 137 9.03 -7.95 -4.09
CA ARG A 137 8.43 -9.26 -3.79
C ARG A 137 9.21 -10.40 -4.44
N LEU A 138 9.63 -10.22 -5.69
CA LEU A 138 10.45 -11.19 -6.42
C LEU A 138 11.79 -11.41 -5.70
N LEU A 139 12.51 -10.34 -5.37
CA LEU A 139 13.77 -10.43 -4.60
C LEU A 139 13.58 -11.14 -3.26
N GLY A 140 12.52 -10.79 -2.52
CA GLY A 140 12.20 -11.42 -1.24
C GLY A 140 11.99 -12.92 -1.38
N ARG A 141 11.16 -13.34 -2.35
CA ARG A 141 10.83 -14.77 -2.56
C ARG A 141 12.01 -15.59 -3.02
N SER A 142 12.84 -15.04 -3.91
CA SER A 142 13.99 -15.75 -4.50
C SER A 142 15.18 -15.88 -3.54
N THR A 143 15.29 -15.02 -2.52
CA THR A 143 16.48 -14.96 -1.67
C THR A 143 16.28 -15.51 -0.25
N ARG A 144 15.06 -15.48 0.31
CA ARG A 144 14.81 -15.87 1.72
C ARG A 144 15.13 -17.31 2.09
N PHE A 145 15.19 -18.22 1.13
CA PHE A 145 15.53 -19.63 1.31
C PHE A 145 16.95 -19.98 0.84
N ARG A 146 17.71 -19.00 0.39
CA ARG A 146 19.11 -19.25 0.01
C ARG A 146 19.93 -19.60 1.26
N ARG A 147 20.83 -20.54 1.09
CA ARG A 147 21.76 -20.95 2.15
C ARG A 147 23.08 -20.24 2.02
N THR A 148 23.69 -19.91 3.13
CA THR A 148 25.05 -19.38 3.21
C THR A 148 26.05 -20.52 3.35
N ALA A 149 27.34 -20.26 3.09
CA ALA A 149 28.39 -21.25 3.30
C ALA A 149 28.52 -21.72 4.75
N GLU A 150 28.13 -20.88 5.72
CA GLU A 150 28.11 -21.24 7.14
C GLU A 150 26.98 -22.21 7.49
N GLN A 151 25.80 -22.03 6.84
CA GLN A 151 24.62 -22.88 7.06
C GLN A 151 24.73 -24.23 6.36
N ASP A 152 25.37 -24.25 5.19
CA ASP A 152 25.52 -25.43 4.36
C ASP A 152 26.80 -25.30 3.51
N PRO A 153 27.96 -25.83 4.01
CA PRO A 153 29.24 -25.76 3.30
C PRO A 153 29.25 -26.48 1.94
N GLU A 154 28.34 -27.43 1.73
CA GLU A 154 28.25 -28.20 0.48
C GLU A 154 27.28 -27.57 -0.52
N THR A 155 26.60 -26.48 -0.15
CA THR A 155 25.68 -25.79 -1.06
C THR A 155 26.44 -25.27 -2.29
N PRO A 156 26.05 -25.67 -3.48
CA PRO A 156 26.61 -25.07 -4.70
C PRO A 156 26.17 -23.60 -4.78
N HIS A 157 27.10 -22.68 -4.90
CA HIS A 157 26.86 -21.25 -4.98
C HIS A 157 26.14 -20.65 -3.74
N PRO A 158 26.79 -20.66 -2.57
CA PRO A 158 26.20 -20.13 -1.35
C PRO A 158 25.92 -18.62 -1.48
N ALA A 159 24.81 -18.19 -0.90
CA ALA A 159 24.48 -16.76 -0.86
C ALA A 159 25.42 -16.03 0.14
N PRO A 160 25.70 -14.76 -0.07
CA PRO A 160 26.36 -13.92 0.93
C PRO A 160 25.58 -13.91 2.27
N PRO A 161 26.26 -13.79 3.41
CA PRO A 161 25.69 -14.05 4.75
C PRO A 161 24.40 -13.29 5.06
N ARG A 162 24.26 -12.03 4.61
CA ARG A 162 23.10 -11.19 4.91
C ARG A 162 21.95 -11.27 3.91
N VAL A 163 22.16 -11.91 2.76
CA VAL A 163 21.17 -11.98 1.66
C VAL A 163 19.90 -12.74 2.04
N PRO A 164 19.95 -13.91 2.73
CA PRO A 164 18.73 -14.58 3.18
C PRO A 164 17.90 -13.73 4.16
N LEU A 165 18.56 -12.99 5.06
CA LEU A 165 17.89 -12.08 5.99
C LEU A 165 17.22 -10.91 5.25
N LEU A 166 17.91 -10.30 4.27
CA LEU A 166 17.31 -9.31 3.38
C LEU A 166 16.05 -9.90 2.72
N GLY A 167 16.13 -11.12 2.21
CA GLY A 167 14.99 -11.80 1.58
C GLY A 167 13.79 -11.97 2.50
N ARG A 168 14.00 -12.27 3.78
CA ARG A 168 12.93 -12.35 4.79
C ARG A 168 12.23 -11.00 4.98
N TRP A 169 12.99 -9.91 5.09
CA TRP A 169 12.44 -8.56 5.23
C TRP A 169 11.71 -8.09 3.98
N LEU A 170 12.29 -8.25 2.79
CA LEU A 170 11.63 -7.90 1.53
C LEU A 170 10.34 -8.69 1.32
N THR A 171 10.30 -9.98 1.76
CA THR A 171 9.07 -10.77 1.75
C THR A 171 8.02 -10.17 2.69
N HIS A 172 8.41 -9.76 3.90
CA HIS A 172 7.50 -9.12 4.85
C HIS A 172 6.91 -7.83 4.28
N PHE A 173 7.74 -6.93 3.75
CA PHE A 173 7.27 -5.72 3.08
C PHE A 173 6.31 -6.03 1.92
N GLY A 174 6.67 -7.01 1.08
CA GLY A 174 5.85 -7.46 -0.03
C GLY A 174 4.50 -8.06 0.38
N GLU A 175 4.41 -8.76 1.51
CA GLU A 175 3.14 -9.23 2.06
C GLU A 175 2.33 -8.07 2.66
N ARG A 176 2.98 -7.12 3.32
CA ARG A 176 2.30 -5.93 3.87
C ARG A 176 1.74 -5.02 2.79
N SER A 177 2.38 -4.89 1.63
CA SER A 177 1.85 -4.10 0.51
C SER A 177 0.48 -4.60 -0.01
N ARG A 178 0.11 -5.85 0.31
CA ARG A 178 -1.20 -6.44 -0.02
C ARG A 178 -2.27 -6.17 1.03
N VAL A 179 -1.90 -5.62 2.18
CA VAL A 179 -2.85 -5.30 3.26
C VAL A 179 -3.35 -3.89 3.06
N PRO A 180 -4.66 -3.69 2.84
CA PRO A 180 -5.24 -2.37 2.67
C PRO A 180 -4.90 -1.45 3.84
N GLY A 181 -4.52 -0.22 3.54
CA GLY A 181 -4.14 0.77 4.55
C GLY A 181 -2.71 0.69 5.06
N SER A 182 -1.95 -0.39 4.79
CA SER A 182 -0.54 -0.48 5.16
C SER A 182 0.32 0.52 4.38
N SER A 183 1.28 1.13 5.08
CA SER A 183 2.22 2.10 4.52
C SER A 183 3.68 1.63 4.58
N LEU A 184 3.96 0.36 4.94
CA LEU A 184 5.33 -0.17 5.03
C LEU A 184 6.04 -0.27 3.68
N LEU A 185 5.31 -0.57 2.61
CA LEU A 185 5.83 -0.57 1.23
C LEU A 185 4.83 0.12 0.33
N LEU A 186 5.19 1.27 -0.22
CA LEU A 186 4.34 2.09 -1.07
C LEU A 186 4.93 2.28 -2.47
N SER A 187 4.05 2.34 -3.45
CA SER A 187 4.32 2.82 -4.81
C SER A 187 3.87 4.28 -4.93
N VAL A 188 4.76 5.16 -5.38
CA VAL A 188 4.45 6.60 -5.51
C VAL A 188 3.31 6.81 -6.49
N THR A 189 3.32 6.12 -7.65
CA THR A 189 2.24 6.25 -8.64
C THR A 189 0.88 5.83 -8.06
N ASP A 190 0.82 4.73 -7.29
CA ASP A 190 -0.44 4.28 -6.70
C ASP A 190 -0.96 5.26 -5.62
N VAL A 191 -0.08 5.86 -4.82
CA VAL A 191 -0.49 6.85 -3.82
C VAL A 191 -0.93 8.15 -4.48
N LEU A 192 -0.21 8.65 -5.49
CA LEU A 192 -0.60 9.85 -6.23
C LEU A 192 -1.96 9.68 -6.91
N THR A 193 -2.23 8.54 -7.55
CA THR A 193 -3.52 8.27 -8.22
C THR A 193 -4.70 8.07 -7.27
N GLN A 194 -4.45 7.86 -5.97
CA GLN A 194 -5.49 7.90 -4.94
C GLN A 194 -5.91 9.34 -4.61
N HIS A 195 -5.05 10.34 -4.85
CA HIS A 195 -5.27 11.72 -4.47
C HIS A 195 -5.56 12.65 -5.66
N TRP A 196 -5.18 12.25 -6.88
CA TRP A 196 -5.42 13.03 -8.09
C TRP A 196 -5.95 12.15 -9.23
N ALA A 197 -6.99 12.61 -9.87
CA ALA A 197 -7.48 12.06 -11.13
C ALA A 197 -6.85 12.79 -12.30
N THR A 198 -6.28 12.06 -13.24
CA THR A 198 -5.75 12.57 -14.51
C THR A 198 -6.69 12.26 -15.67
N GLY A 199 -6.39 12.79 -16.84
CA GLY A 199 -7.06 12.37 -18.08
C GLY A 199 -6.52 11.08 -18.69
N GLN A 200 -5.52 10.45 -18.07
CA GLN A 200 -4.84 9.25 -18.54
C GLN A 200 -5.55 7.97 -18.10
N SER A 201 -5.23 6.86 -18.77
CA SER A 201 -5.62 5.53 -18.30
C SER A 201 -4.80 5.13 -17.07
N GLY A 202 -5.27 4.13 -16.31
CA GLY A 202 -4.51 3.64 -15.14
C GLY A 202 -3.16 3.00 -15.51
N LEU A 203 -2.95 2.59 -16.77
CA LEU A 203 -1.65 2.11 -17.25
C LEU A 203 -0.69 3.28 -17.49
N GLU A 204 -1.16 4.34 -18.14
CA GLU A 204 -0.37 5.57 -18.36
C GLU A 204 -0.01 6.25 -17.05
N ASP A 205 -0.91 6.21 -16.05
CA ASP A 205 -0.64 6.73 -14.69
C ASP A 205 0.52 6.00 -13.98
N GLN A 206 0.95 4.82 -14.45
CA GLN A 206 2.16 4.16 -13.94
C GLN A 206 3.46 4.79 -14.46
N HIS A 207 3.40 5.68 -15.44
CA HIS A 207 4.52 6.50 -15.86
C HIS A 207 4.65 7.72 -14.94
N LEU A 208 5.49 7.63 -13.91
CA LEU A 208 5.57 8.62 -12.83
C LEU A 208 5.79 10.06 -13.35
N GLY A 209 6.67 10.24 -14.33
CA GLY A 209 6.92 11.57 -14.91
C GLY A 209 5.71 12.17 -15.61
N ALA A 210 4.92 11.36 -16.34
CA ALA A 210 3.69 11.81 -16.98
C ALA A 210 2.60 12.13 -15.93
N LEU A 211 2.48 11.29 -14.90
CA LEU A 211 1.55 11.53 -13.79
C LEU A 211 1.86 12.84 -13.05
N LEU A 212 3.13 13.08 -12.73
CA LEU A 212 3.57 14.35 -12.11
C LEU A 212 3.31 15.55 -13.01
N ALA A 213 3.52 15.40 -14.32
CA ALA A 213 3.26 16.47 -15.29
C ALA A 213 1.77 16.81 -15.40
N TRP A 214 0.86 15.88 -15.15
CA TRP A 214 -0.56 16.16 -15.02
C TRP A 214 -0.90 16.91 -13.74
N ILE A 215 -0.27 16.53 -12.61
CA ILE A 215 -0.57 17.10 -11.29
C ILE A 215 0.00 18.52 -11.17
N ASP A 216 1.24 18.70 -11.59
CA ASP A 216 1.97 19.98 -11.51
C ASP A 216 2.61 20.33 -12.88
N PRO A 217 1.80 20.73 -13.87
CA PRO A 217 2.29 21.03 -15.20
C PRO A 217 3.17 22.30 -15.19
N PRO A 218 4.22 22.35 -16.04
CA PRO A 218 5.03 23.55 -16.22
C PRO A 218 4.19 24.76 -16.64
N GLN A 219 4.64 25.95 -16.26
CA GLN A 219 3.94 27.20 -16.57
C GLN A 219 3.66 27.35 -18.07
N GLY A 220 2.41 27.58 -18.44
CA GLY A 220 1.96 27.77 -19.84
C GLY A 220 1.68 26.48 -20.62
N ALA A 221 1.79 25.29 -19.97
CA ALA A 221 1.38 24.01 -20.57
C ALA A 221 0.15 23.44 -19.86
N THR A 222 -0.64 22.66 -20.57
CA THR A 222 -1.64 21.79 -19.97
C THR A 222 -0.96 20.53 -19.42
N GLY A 223 -1.61 19.84 -18.45
CA GLY A 223 -1.15 18.55 -17.95
C GLY A 223 -1.03 17.51 -19.05
N ALA A 224 -2.00 17.49 -20.00
CA ALA A 224 -1.97 16.57 -21.13
C ALA A 224 -0.75 16.79 -22.05
N GLU A 225 -0.43 18.05 -22.40
CA GLU A 225 0.74 18.36 -23.22
C GLU A 225 2.05 18.05 -22.49
N ALA A 226 2.11 18.35 -21.20
CA ALA A 226 3.28 18.07 -20.38
C ALA A 226 3.51 16.56 -20.18
N ALA A 227 2.46 15.79 -19.97
CA ALA A 227 2.51 14.33 -19.86
C ALA A 227 2.98 13.69 -21.17
N LEU A 228 2.38 14.09 -22.30
CA LEU A 228 2.80 13.60 -23.63
C LEU A 228 4.28 13.91 -23.89
N ARG A 229 4.75 15.09 -23.46
CA ARG A 229 6.17 15.45 -23.55
C ARG A 229 7.03 14.57 -22.66
N ALA A 230 6.60 14.28 -21.42
CA ALA A 230 7.33 13.40 -20.51
C ALA A 230 7.47 11.98 -21.09
N GLU A 231 6.45 11.46 -21.76
CA GLU A 231 6.48 10.14 -22.39
C GLU A 231 7.33 10.06 -23.66
N LEU A 232 7.33 11.10 -24.48
CA LEU A 232 7.88 11.06 -25.84
C LEU A 232 9.20 11.80 -26.02
N ALA A 233 9.54 12.75 -25.14
CA ALA A 233 10.75 13.55 -25.31
C ALA A 233 12.02 12.71 -25.23
N ARG A 234 12.91 12.94 -26.19
CA ARG A 234 14.17 12.22 -26.33
C ARG A 234 15.35 13.17 -26.41
N ASP A 235 16.49 12.69 -25.94
CA ASP A 235 17.77 13.39 -26.09
C ASP A 235 18.34 13.29 -27.52
N ALA A 236 19.51 13.88 -27.74
CA ALA A 236 20.22 13.83 -29.03
C ALA A 236 20.64 12.41 -29.46
N HIS A 237 20.65 11.46 -28.53
CA HIS A 237 20.95 10.04 -28.79
C HIS A 237 19.68 9.19 -28.98
N GLY A 238 18.50 9.82 -28.99
CA GLY A 238 17.21 9.16 -29.13
C GLY A 238 16.73 8.42 -27.88
N GLN A 239 17.33 8.70 -26.71
CA GLN A 239 16.93 8.11 -25.44
C GLN A 239 15.84 8.95 -24.77
N LEU A 240 14.90 8.30 -24.08
CA LEU A 240 13.87 8.99 -23.31
C LEU A 240 14.50 9.89 -22.24
N LEU A 241 14.09 11.16 -22.19
CA LEU A 241 14.49 12.10 -21.14
C LEU A 241 13.88 11.71 -19.79
N CYS A 242 12.65 11.22 -19.80
CA CYS A 242 11.97 10.71 -18.63
C CYS A 242 11.68 9.21 -18.84
N PRO A 243 12.51 8.31 -18.31
CA PRO A 243 12.27 6.88 -18.46
C PRO A 243 11.01 6.45 -17.68
N PRO A 244 10.33 5.37 -18.13
CA PRO A 244 9.25 4.78 -17.35
C PRO A 244 9.70 4.45 -15.93
N ALA A 245 8.83 4.61 -14.95
CA ALA A 245 9.13 4.39 -13.53
C ALA A 245 9.14 2.90 -13.12
N GLY A 246 8.95 1.98 -14.05
CA GLY A 246 9.10 0.54 -13.83
C GLY A 246 10.58 0.13 -13.75
N PRO A 247 10.90 -1.06 -13.18
CA PRO A 247 12.29 -1.51 -13.12
C PRO A 247 12.87 -1.85 -14.50
N ALA A 248 12.04 -2.25 -15.48
CA ALA A 248 12.53 -2.63 -16.80
C ALA A 248 13.00 -1.42 -17.63
N THR A 249 14.14 -1.58 -18.29
CA THR A 249 14.67 -0.61 -19.26
C THR A 249 13.88 -0.62 -20.58
N ASP A 250 14.19 0.32 -21.46
CA ASP A 250 13.72 0.33 -22.85
C ASP A 250 14.61 -0.61 -23.70
N PRO A 251 14.03 -1.51 -24.54
CA PRO A 251 14.80 -2.37 -25.44
C PRO A 251 15.77 -1.62 -26.37
N ALA A 252 15.46 -0.39 -26.76
CA ALA A 252 16.35 0.43 -27.57
C ALA A 252 17.61 0.89 -26.77
N PHE A 253 17.44 1.18 -25.50
CA PHE A 253 18.56 1.46 -24.58
C PHE A 253 19.43 0.20 -24.40
N ASP A 254 18.81 -0.94 -24.13
CA ASP A 254 19.53 -2.20 -23.93
C ASP A 254 20.37 -2.56 -25.15
N ASN A 255 19.79 -2.51 -26.34
CA ASN A 255 20.48 -2.94 -27.57
C ASN A 255 21.54 -1.93 -28.04
N LYS A 256 21.30 -0.63 -27.93
CA LYS A 256 22.18 0.39 -28.51
C LYS A 256 23.30 0.84 -27.59
N LEU A 257 23.06 0.85 -26.29
CA LEU A 257 24.00 1.41 -25.31
C LEU A 257 24.48 0.36 -24.30
N LEU A 258 23.57 -0.37 -23.67
CA LEU A 258 23.92 -1.27 -22.58
C LEU A 258 24.65 -2.52 -23.08
N ALA A 259 24.13 -3.23 -24.08
CA ALA A 259 24.76 -4.47 -24.58
C ALA A 259 26.20 -4.23 -25.08
N PRO A 260 26.52 -3.17 -25.87
CA PRO A 260 27.90 -2.89 -26.23
C PRO A 260 28.81 -2.56 -25.03
N ALA A 261 28.26 -1.92 -23.97
CA ALA A 261 29.03 -1.64 -22.76
C ALA A 261 29.32 -2.93 -21.97
N ILE A 262 28.33 -3.82 -21.83
CA ILE A 262 28.50 -5.14 -21.21
C ILE A 262 29.52 -5.97 -21.98
N GLU A 263 29.48 -6.00 -23.33
CA GLU A 263 30.47 -6.70 -24.13
C GLU A 263 31.91 -6.15 -23.94
N ARG A 264 32.05 -4.83 -23.73
CA ARG A 264 33.35 -4.25 -23.37
C ARG A 264 33.84 -4.71 -22.02
N TYR A 265 32.94 -4.72 -21.03
CA TYR A 265 33.22 -5.21 -19.69
C TYR A 265 33.66 -6.69 -19.73
N ASP A 266 32.91 -7.56 -20.39
CA ASP A 266 33.22 -8.98 -20.49
C ASP A 266 34.57 -9.24 -21.16
N ARG A 267 34.90 -8.50 -22.23
CA ARG A 267 36.22 -8.55 -22.88
C ARG A 267 37.35 -8.08 -21.97
N ALA A 268 37.15 -6.97 -21.23
CA ALA A 268 38.12 -6.47 -20.27
C ALA A 268 38.35 -7.46 -19.12
N ARG A 269 37.27 -8.04 -18.58
CA ARG A 269 37.31 -9.07 -17.53
C ARG A 269 38.09 -10.33 -18.00
N THR A 270 37.81 -10.80 -19.21
CA THR A 270 38.52 -11.97 -19.80
C THR A 270 40.00 -11.67 -19.97
N ARG A 271 40.38 -10.48 -20.46
CA ARG A 271 41.78 -10.08 -20.60
C ARG A 271 42.49 -10.00 -19.24
N LEU A 272 41.84 -9.44 -18.22
CA LEU A 272 42.38 -9.37 -16.86
C LEU A 272 42.65 -10.78 -16.30
N ALA A 273 41.73 -11.72 -16.50
CA ALA A 273 41.85 -13.10 -16.01
C ALA A 273 43.02 -13.86 -16.67
N THR A 274 43.54 -13.40 -17.81
CA THR A 274 44.66 -13.97 -18.54
C THR A 274 45.94 -13.13 -18.44
N ALA A 275 45.97 -12.10 -17.59
CA ALA A 275 47.14 -11.24 -17.39
C ALA A 275 48.22 -11.98 -16.59
N GLU A 276 49.48 -11.78 -16.94
CA GLU A 276 50.60 -12.07 -16.05
C GLU A 276 50.79 -10.92 -15.06
N ASP A 277 51.33 -11.22 -13.87
CA ASP A 277 51.54 -10.20 -12.83
C ASP A 277 52.45 -9.05 -13.32
N GLY A 278 52.14 -7.80 -12.91
CA GLY A 278 52.95 -6.62 -13.20
C GLY A 278 52.20 -5.52 -13.96
N VAL A 279 52.93 -4.69 -14.70
CA VAL A 279 52.39 -3.51 -15.41
C VAL A 279 51.23 -3.87 -16.37
N GLU A 280 51.29 -5.03 -16.99
CA GLU A 280 50.22 -5.52 -17.88
C GLU A 280 48.91 -5.79 -17.11
N ALA A 281 48.96 -6.30 -15.87
CA ALA A 281 47.82 -6.52 -15.03
C ALA A 281 47.19 -5.18 -14.58
N ASP A 282 48.02 -4.18 -14.28
CA ASP A 282 47.55 -2.85 -13.89
C ASP A 282 46.82 -2.15 -15.03
N ASP A 283 47.35 -2.22 -16.27
CA ASP A 283 46.69 -1.62 -17.44
C ASP A 283 45.34 -2.30 -17.74
N ARG A 284 45.28 -3.64 -17.65
CA ARG A 284 44.03 -4.41 -17.86
C ARG A 284 43.01 -4.19 -16.76
N PHE A 285 43.45 -3.96 -15.52
CA PHE A 285 42.59 -3.57 -14.42
C PHE A 285 41.98 -2.16 -14.65
N ALA A 286 42.80 -1.24 -15.18
CA ALA A 286 42.32 0.10 -15.55
C ALA A 286 41.25 0.03 -16.67
N ASP A 287 41.44 -0.85 -17.68
CA ASP A 287 40.45 -1.11 -18.72
C ASP A 287 39.14 -1.65 -18.17
N LEU A 288 39.20 -2.65 -17.25
CA LEU A 288 38.00 -3.18 -16.59
C LEU A 288 37.27 -2.12 -15.80
N THR A 289 37.98 -1.31 -15.02
CA THR A 289 37.43 -0.21 -14.22
C THR A 289 36.77 0.85 -15.11
N ALA A 290 37.37 1.13 -16.29
CA ALA A 290 36.77 2.07 -17.24
C ALA A 290 35.47 1.54 -17.85
N ALA A 291 35.42 0.25 -18.21
CA ALA A 291 34.22 -0.41 -18.72
C ALA A 291 33.11 -0.47 -17.66
N GLU A 292 33.44 -0.76 -16.41
CA GLU A 292 32.49 -0.73 -15.31
C GLU A 292 31.93 0.68 -15.07
N ARG A 293 32.78 1.70 -15.12
CA ARG A 293 32.37 3.11 -14.96
C ARG A 293 31.39 3.53 -16.05
N GLU A 294 31.55 3.03 -17.27
CA GLU A 294 30.61 3.28 -18.37
C GLU A 294 29.23 2.70 -18.05
N ILE A 295 29.17 1.44 -17.61
CA ILE A 295 27.89 0.80 -17.22
C ILE A 295 27.25 1.55 -16.04
N ARG A 296 28.03 1.96 -15.03
CA ARG A 296 27.55 2.77 -13.91
C ARG A 296 26.89 4.08 -14.38
N ALA A 297 27.54 4.79 -15.31
CA ALA A 297 26.98 6.02 -15.88
C ALA A 297 25.67 5.77 -16.64
N LEU A 298 25.58 4.67 -17.39
CA LEU A 298 24.36 4.28 -18.08
C LEU A 298 23.23 3.96 -17.11
N VAL A 299 23.49 3.18 -16.06
CA VAL A 299 22.51 2.85 -15.02
C VAL A 299 22.05 4.11 -14.29
N GLU A 300 22.97 4.98 -13.91
CA GLU A 300 22.65 6.24 -13.25
C GLU A 300 21.78 7.14 -14.13
N SER A 301 22.09 7.21 -15.43
CA SER A 301 21.30 8.03 -16.38
C SER A 301 19.83 7.58 -16.48
N ARG A 302 19.52 6.31 -16.18
CA ARG A 302 18.15 5.78 -16.20
C ARG A 302 17.45 5.85 -14.85
N THR A 303 18.19 5.77 -13.76
CA THR A 303 17.61 5.77 -12.41
C THR A 303 17.48 7.16 -11.80
N ARG A 304 18.37 8.10 -12.12
CA ARG A 304 18.38 9.45 -11.55
C ARG A 304 17.10 10.24 -11.85
N PRO A 305 16.58 10.32 -13.08
CA PRO A 305 15.33 11.02 -13.35
C PRO A 305 14.14 10.45 -12.59
N THR A 306 14.08 9.14 -12.45
CA THR A 306 13.03 8.45 -11.67
C THR A 306 13.20 8.73 -10.17
N TRP A 307 14.43 8.74 -9.67
CA TRP A 307 14.74 9.10 -8.28
C TRP A 307 14.23 10.50 -7.94
N ASP A 308 14.55 11.48 -8.77
CA ASP A 308 14.12 12.87 -8.56
C ASP A 308 12.59 13.00 -8.63
N ALA A 309 11.95 12.27 -9.55
CA ALA A 309 10.50 12.21 -9.67
C ALA A 309 9.82 11.59 -8.43
N VAL A 310 10.42 10.55 -7.83
CA VAL A 310 9.90 9.97 -6.56
C VAL A 310 9.87 11.02 -5.46
N TRP A 311 10.95 11.77 -5.27
CA TRP A 311 11.00 12.81 -4.25
C TRP A 311 10.03 13.96 -4.53
N GLN A 312 9.86 14.36 -5.79
CA GLN A 312 8.84 15.33 -6.17
C GLN A 312 7.43 14.83 -5.82
N GLY A 313 7.13 13.56 -6.11
CA GLY A 313 5.86 12.95 -5.72
C GLY A 313 5.64 12.93 -4.21
N LEU A 314 6.69 12.63 -3.43
CA LEU A 314 6.63 12.68 -1.96
C LEU A 314 6.39 14.09 -1.44
N ASP A 315 7.00 15.12 -2.05
CA ASP A 315 6.79 16.52 -1.67
C ASP A 315 5.33 16.94 -1.90
N LEU A 316 4.73 16.57 -3.03
CA LEU A 316 3.31 16.83 -3.33
C LEU A 316 2.39 16.15 -2.30
N LEU A 317 2.67 14.89 -1.95
CA LEU A 317 1.89 14.15 -0.95
C LEU A 317 2.05 14.71 0.47
N ARG A 318 3.24 15.18 0.84
CA ARG A 318 3.50 15.83 2.14
C ARG A 318 2.83 17.18 2.28
N ALA A 319 2.55 17.86 1.18
CA ALA A 319 1.80 19.11 1.19
C ALA A 319 0.31 18.93 1.57
N LEU A 320 -0.23 17.72 1.47
CA LEU A 320 -1.58 17.40 1.92
C LEU A 320 -1.59 17.18 3.45
N PRO A 321 -2.64 17.67 4.16
CA PRO A 321 -2.82 17.32 5.56
C PRO A 321 -3.04 15.82 5.73
N GLU A 322 -2.62 15.29 6.86
CA GLU A 322 -2.80 13.86 7.16
C GLU A 322 -4.22 13.59 7.66
N GLY A 323 -4.84 12.51 7.16
CA GLY A 323 -6.15 12.06 7.61
C GLY A 323 -6.12 11.58 9.07
N ALA A 324 -7.21 11.80 9.80
CA ALA A 324 -7.28 11.58 11.26
C ALA A 324 -7.02 10.11 11.67
N HIS A 325 -7.31 9.13 10.79
CA HIS A 325 -7.09 7.72 11.09
C HIS A 325 -5.76 7.16 10.55
N VAL A 326 -4.90 7.99 9.96
CA VAL A 326 -3.61 7.52 9.40
C VAL A 326 -2.70 6.99 10.50
N GLU A 327 -2.62 7.69 11.64
CA GLU A 327 -1.80 7.25 12.80
C GLU A 327 -2.26 5.90 13.34
N GLU A 328 -3.57 5.63 13.40
CA GLU A 328 -4.08 4.33 13.80
C GLU A 328 -3.64 3.21 12.84
N ARG A 329 -3.64 3.48 11.51
CA ARG A 329 -3.15 2.54 10.51
C ARG A 329 -1.65 2.31 10.61
N TRP A 330 -0.88 3.38 10.88
CA TRP A 330 0.55 3.29 11.11
C TRP A 330 0.89 2.50 12.37
N THR A 331 0.14 2.67 13.44
CA THR A 331 0.28 1.86 14.65
C THR A 331 0.10 0.36 14.37
N ARG A 332 -0.83 -0.03 13.49
CA ARG A 332 -0.97 -1.44 13.03
C ARG A 332 0.24 -1.92 12.23
N ASP A 333 0.84 -1.05 11.44
CA ASP A 333 2.08 -1.37 10.72
C ASP A 333 3.26 -1.54 11.69
N ARG A 334 3.36 -0.72 12.74
CA ARG A 334 4.33 -0.87 13.83
C ARG A 334 4.18 -2.23 14.52
N TRP A 335 2.95 -2.65 14.84
CA TRP A 335 2.69 -3.99 15.39
C TRP A 335 3.14 -5.11 14.46
N SER A 336 2.89 -4.97 13.16
CA SER A 336 3.32 -5.96 12.16
C SER A 336 4.84 -6.04 12.03
N PHE A 337 5.50 -4.89 12.03
CA PHE A 337 6.97 -4.80 12.02
C PHE A 337 7.58 -5.41 13.26
N THR A 338 7.10 -5.03 14.45
CA THR A 338 7.56 -5.57 15.74
C THR A 338 7.44 -7.09 15.80
N GLY A 339 6.27 -7.62 15.44
CA GLY A 339 6.06 -9.07 15.43
C GLY A 339 6.93 -9.80 14.40
N HIS A 340 7.28 -9.17 13.27
CA HIS A 340 8.22 -9.77 12.32
C HIS A 340 9.66 -9.72 12.83
N ARG A 341 10.09 -8.61 13.44
CA ARG A 341 11.38 -8.46 14.12
C ARG A 341 11.58 -9.59 15.15
N ASP A 342 10.59 -9.81 16.00
CA ASP A 342 10.65 -10.78 17.09
C ASP A 342 10.76 -12.22 16.55
N ARG A 343 9.99 -12.57 15.50
CA ARG A 343 10.12 -13.86 14.83
C ARG A 343 11.50 -14.07 14.19
N VAL A 344 12.06 -13.01 13.58
CA VAL A 344 13.43 -13.07 13.03
C VAL A 344 14.44 -13.27 14.14
N ALA A 345 14.34 -12.54 15.25
CA ALA A 345 15.22 -12.66 16.41
C ALA A 345 15.12 -14.03 17.11
N ALA A 346 13.91 -14.62 17.16
CA ALA A 346 13.66 -15.95 17.67
C ALA A 346 14.19 -17.08 16.77
N GLY A 347 14.74 -16.76 15.58
CA GLY A 347 15.23 -17.75 14.64
C GLY A 347 14.13 -18.57 13.95
N GLU A 348 12.89 -18.10 13.96
CA GLU A 348 11.80 -18.78 13.26
C GLU A 348 12.10 -18.95 11.77
N PRO A 349 11.60 -20.01 11.14
CA PRO A 349 11.83 -20.23 9.69
C PRO A 349 11.24 -19.08 8.86
N PRO A 350 11.78 -18.84 7.64
CA PRO A 350 11.22 -17.86 6.73
C PRO A 350 9.81 -18.25 6.30
N GLN A 351 9.03 -17.25 5.87
CA GLN A 351 7.66 -17.47 5.37
C GLN A 351 7.63 -18.55 4.28
N PRO A 352 6.68 -19.49 4.32
CA PRO A 352 6.59 -20.55 3.34
C PRO A 352 6.35 -20.00 1.93
N ARG A 353 6.71 -20.76 0.90
CA ARG A 353 6.46 -20.39 -0.51
C ARG A 353 4.98 -20.38 -0.83
N ARG A 354 4.22 -21.28 -0.24
CA ARG A 354 2.77 -21.40 -0.38
C ARG A 354 2.11 -21.47 0.99
N ASP A 355 0.99 -20.81 1.11
CA ASP A 355 0.12 -20.94 2.26
C ASP A 355 -0.73 -22.22 2.11
N ASP A 356 -1.01 -22.89 3.20
CA ASP A 356 -2.10 -23.86 3.24
C ASP A 356 -3.46 -23.19 3.07
N ALA A 357 -4.51 -23.96 2.81
CA ALA A 357 -5.83 -23.43 2.51
C ALA A 357 -6.41 -22.56 3.65
N VAL A 358 -6.22 -22.97 4.90
CA VAL A 358 -6.72 -22.23 6.08
C VAL A 358 -5.96 -20.92 6.25
N THR A 359 -4.63 -20.94 6.16
CA THR A 359 -3.78 -19.74 6.22
C THR A 359 -4.14 -18.77 5.09
N ALA A 360 -4.34 -19.26 3.86
CA ALA A 360 -4.72 -18.44 2.72
C ALA A 360 -6.09 -17.77 2.93
N ALA A 361 -7.08 -18.53 3.41
CA ALA A 361 -8.41 -18.02 3.72
C ALA A 361 -8.38 -16.97 4.84
N ASN A 362 -7.61 -17.20 5.91
CA ASN A 362 -7.41 -16.23 7.00
C ASN A 362 -6.77 -14.94 6.51
N LYS A 363 -5.76 -15.03 5.64
CA LYS A 363 -5.12 -13.85 5.03
C LYS A 363 -6.12 -13.08 4.16
N LEU A 364 -6.96 -13.78 3.38
CA LEU A 364 -8.00 -13.15 2.56
C LEU A 364 -9.03 -12.44 3.44
N ALA A 365 -9.62 -13.12 4.41
CA ALA A 365 -10.59 -12.55 5.33
C ALA A 365 -10.02 -11.33 6.11
N THR A 366 -8.72 -11.38 6.44
CA THR A 366 -8.05 -10.24 7.08
C THR A 366 -7.95 -9.05 6.11
N ARG A 367 -7.58 -9.28 4.85
CA ARG A 367 -7.51 -8.21 3.84
C ARG A 367 -8.87 -7.60 3.54
N GLU A 368 -9.92 -8.39 3.45
CA GLU A 368 -11.30 -7.91 3.28
C GLU A 368 -11.74 -7.01 4.44
N ARG A 369 -11.45 -7.40 5.68
CA ARG A 369 -11.73 -6.57 6.86
C ARG A 369 -10.93 -5.27 6.87
N GLU A 370 -9.64 -5.33 6.54
CA GLU A 370 -8.81 -4.14 6.47
C GLU A 370 -9.24 -3.22 5.32
N GLN A 371 -9.76 -3.78 4.19
CA GLN A 371 -10.33 -2.98 3.11
C GLN A 371 -11.59 -2.24 3.58
N ALA A 372 -12.54 -2.93 4.18
CA ALA A 372 -13.75 -2.31 4.67
C ALA A 372 -13.47 -1.25 5.76
N ARG A 373 -12.47 -1.51 6.62
CA ARG A 373 -12.01 -0.53 7.61
C ARG A 373 -11.39 0.70 6.94
N LEU A 374 -10.52 0.49 5.96
CA LEU A 374 -9.89 1.57 5.21
C LEU A 374 -10.94 2.44 4.53
N ASP A 375 -11.89 1.81 3.83
CA ASP A 375 -12.98 2.51 3.13
C ASP A 375 -13.82 3.37 4.08
N ALA A 376 -14.10 2.86 5.28
CA ALA A 376 -14.82 3.61 6.31
C ALA A 376 -13.98 4.79 6.84
N GLN A 377 -12.71 4.56 7.16
CA GLN A 377 -11.80 5.59 7.68
C GLN A 377 -11.54 6.68 6.64
N GLU A 378 -11.33 6.33 5.36
CA GLU A 378 -11.17 7.30 4.28
C GLU A 378 -12.41 8.18 4.12
N ALA A 379 -13.63 7.60 4.22
CA ALA A 379 -14.86 8.37 4.16
C ALA A 379 -15.05 9.29 5.38
N LEU A 380 -14.60 8.87 6.56
CA LEU A 380 -14.68 9.70 7.77
C LEU A 380 -13.64 10.82 7.81
N ASP A 381 -12.47 10.61 7.20
CA ASP A 381 -11.39 11.57 7.16
C ASP A 381 -11.56 12.62 6.05
N ASP A 382 -12.24 12.26 4.96
CA ASP A 382 -12.25 13.05 3.72
C ASP A 382 -13.69 13.37 3.26
N PRO A 383 -14.07 14.66 3.23
CA PRO A 383 -15.37 15.07 2.73
C PRO A 383 -15.66 14.62 1.29
N LEU A 384 -14.64 14.52 0.40
CA LEU A 384 -14.84 14.04 -0.96
C LEU A 384 -15.16 12.54 -0.99
N ALA A 385 -14.48 11.74 -0.19
CA ALA A 385 -14.78 10.32 -0.04
C ALA A 385 -16.19 10.12 0.55
N MET A 386 -16.55 10.89 1.60
CA MET A 386 -17.90 10.86 2.18
C MET A 386 -18.97 11.29 1.17
N ALA A 387 -18.73 12.32 0.36
CA ALA A 387 -19.65 12.72 -0.70
C ALA A 387 -19.90 11.59 -1.71
N GLY A 388 -18.86 10.79 -2.00
CA GLY A 388 -19.03 9.58 -2.81
C GLY A 388 -19.98 8.56 -2.18
N ARG A 389 -19.89 8.34 -0.87
CA ARG A 389 -20.80 7.45 -0.13
C ARG A 389 -22.23 7.98 -0.06
N ARG A 390 -22.40 9.30 0.03
CA ARG A 390 -23.71 9.93 -0.03
C ARG A 390 -24.36 9.75 -1.39
N LEU A 391 -23.62 9.95 -2.48
CA LEU A 391 -24.09 9.73 -3.85
C LEU A 391 -24.48 8.28 -4.14
N THR A 392 -23.84 7.30 -3.51
CA THR A 392 -24.19 5.88 -3.65
C THR A 392 -25.25 5.42 -2.67
N GLY A 393 -25.81 6.32 -1.84
CA GLY A 393 -26.84 5.97 -0.85
C GLY A 393 -26.32 5.18 0.36
N GLU A 394 -25.00 5.05 0.54
CA GLU A 394 -24.36 4.39 1.68
C GLU A 394 -24.17 5.32 2.88
N ALA A 395 -24.43 6.61 2.71
CA ALA A 395 -24.43 7.63 3.73
C ALA A 395 -25.44 8.73 3.38
N PHE A 396 -25.82 9.54 4.37
CA PHE A 396 -26.57 10.78 4.14
C PHE A 396 -26.23 11.82 5.19
N ALA A 397 -26.35 13.08 4.82
CA ALA A 397 -26.20 14.20 5.73
C ALA A 397 -27.43 15.10 5.66
N GLY A 398 -27.73 15.77 6.76
CA GLY A 398 -28.88 16.67 6.81
C GLY A 398 -29.00 17.42 8.13
N GLU A 399 -30.02 18.24 8.20
CA GLU A 399 -30.37 19.01 9.37
C GLU A 399 -31.42 18.30 10.24
N VAL A 400 -31.20 18.24 11.55
CA VAL A 400 -32.16 17.71 12.51
C VAL A 400 -33.33 18.67 12.63
N THR A 401 -34.52 18.24 12.23
CA THR A 401 -35.75 19.06 12.29
C THR A 401 -36.55 18.85 13.56
N ASP A 402 -36.49 17.64 14.13
CA ASP A 402 -37.22 17.30 15.36
C ASP A 402 -36.50 16.20 16.14
N VAL A 403 -36.68 16.19 17.47
CA VAL A 403 -36.17 15.18 18.39
C VAL A 403 -37.24 14.84 19.43
N VAL A 404 -37.72 13.61 19.40
CA VAL A 404 -38.74 13.11 20.34
C VAL A 404 -38.11 12.08 21.27
N MET A 405 -38.11 12.36 22.57
CA MET A 405 -37.59 11.42 23.56
C MET A 405 -38.53 10.23 23.73
N THR A 406 -38.01 9.03 23.42
CA THR A 406 -38.67 7.76 23.71
C THR A 406 -37.75 6.85 24.53
N TYR A 407 -38.29 5.77 25.07
CA TYR A 407 -37.58 4.87 25.95
C TYR A 407 -37.82 3.41 25.56
N SER A 408 -36.87 2.55 25.87
CA SER A 408 -37.02 1.11 25.67
C SER A 408 -38.07 0.52 26.61
N GLU A 409 -38.70 -0.57 26.16
CA GLU A 409 -39.58 -1.38 27.00
C GLU A 409 -38.78 -2.14 28.07
N GLY A 410 -39.31 -2.31 29.27
CA GLY A 410 -38.70 -3.14 30.31
C GLY A 410 -38.65 -2.47 31.69
N LYS A 411 -38.11 -3.22 32.68
CA LYS A 411 -38.04 -2.78 34.09
C LYS A 411 -37.08 -1.59 34.33
N ARG A 412 -36.12 -1.39 33.42
CA ARG A 412 -35.17 -0.26 33.45
C ARG A 412 -35.13 0.37 32.06
N PRO A 413 -36.06 1.29 31.78
CA PRO A 413 -36.14 1.95 30.48
C PRO A 413 -34.86 2.74 30.18
N SER A 414 -34.27 2.50 29.02
CA SER A 414 -33.12 3.26 28.50
C SER A 414 -33.59 4.26 27.45
N PRO A 415 -32.95 5.42 27.31
CA PRO A 415 -33.27 6.39 26.26
C PRO A 415 -33.20 5.76 24.86
N ARG A 416 -34.18 6.11 24.02
CA ARG A 416 -34.28 5.68 22.61
C ARG A 416 -34.84 6.82 21.75
N PRO A 417 -34.21 8.01 21.75
CA PRO A 417 -34.76 9.16 21.07
C PRO A 417 -34.98 8.89 19.57
N LEU A 418 -36.11 9.41 19.07
CA LEU A 418 -36.38 9.51 17.65
C LEU A 418 -35.86 10.85 17.15
N VAL A 419 -35.07 10.82 16.10
CA VAL A 419 -34.46 11.99 15.48
C VAL A 419 -34.95 12.06 14.04
N THR A 420 -35.56 13.16 13.66
CA THR A 420 -36.00 13.42 12.29
C THR A 420 -34.97 14.30 11.59
N VAL A 421 -34.43 13.81 10.48
CA VAL A 421 -33.39 14.49 9.69
C VAL A 421 -33.95 14.85 8.32
N ARG A 422 -33.88 16.12 7.95
CA ARG A 422 -34.14 16.58 6.58
C ARG A 422 -32.89 16.43 5.75
N THR A 423 -32.98 15.67 4.66
CA THR A 423 -31.83 15.42 3.77
C THR A 423 -32.22 15.51 2.29
N GLU A 424 -31.30 15.97 1.46
CA GLU A 424 -31.40 15.92 -0.01
C GLU A 424 -30.80 14.62 -0.57
N ASP A 425 -30.06 13.87 0.23
CA ASP A 425 -29.49 12.58 -0.15
C ASP A 425 -30.58 11.50 -0.23
N GLN A 426 -30.29 10.44 -0.99
CA GLN A 426 -31.19 9.30 -1.17
C GLN A 426 -30.58 8.03 -0.58
N PRO A 427 -30.54 7.86 0.76
CA PRO A 427 -29.94 6.69 1.37
C PRO A 427 -30.76 5.43 1.09
N HIS A 428 -30.06 4.32 0.87
CA HIS A 428 -30.66 3.01 0.64
C HIS A 428 -31.06 2.34 1.96
N LEU A 429 -32.15 2.80 2.57
CA LEU A 429 -32.64 2.33 3.87
C LEU A 429 -33.78 1.33 3.68
N GLY A 430 -33.61 0.13 4.25
CA GLY A 430 -34.65 -0.87 4.44
C GLY A 430 -35.12 -0.90 5.90
N GLU A 431 -36.18 -1.67 6.19
CA GLU A 431 -36.67 -1.84 7.55
C GLU A 431 -35.55 -2.24 8.51
N ARG A 432 -35.43 -1.49 9.63
CA ARG A 432 -34.41 -1.71 10.66
C ARG A 432 -32.96 -1.61 10.20
N SER A 433 -32.69 -0.95 9.08
CA SER A 433 -31.31 -0.67 8.68
C SER A 433 -30.55 -0.01 9.83
N LYS A 434 -29.39 -0.58 10.15
CA LYS A 434 -28.49 -0.01 11.15
C LYS A 434 -27.65 1.05 10.50
N MET A 435 -27.44 2.11 11.26
CA MET A 435 -26.65 3.26 10.84
C MET A 435 -25.74 3.72 11.96
N TYR A 436 -24.74 4.49 11.59
CA TYR A 436 -23.73 4.96 12.51
C TYR A 436 -23.43 6.44 12.26
N ARG A 437 -23.24 7.20 13.34
CA ARG A 437 -22.63 8.53 13.28
C ARG A 437 -21.40 8.61 14.16
N SER A 438 -20.47 9.50 13.87
CA SER A 438 -19.33 9.77 14.75
C SER A 438 -19.78 10.63 15.94
N LEU A 439 -19.51 10.15 17.14
CA LEU A 439 -19.72 10.88 18.39
C LEU A 439 -18.41 10.90 19.18
N GLY A 440 -17.71 12.06 19.18
CA GLY A 440 -16.41 12.16 19.82
C GLY A 440 -15.39 11.12 19.31
N GLY A 441 -15.38 10.87 18.01
CA GLY A 441 -14.50 9.88 17.37
C GLY A 441 -14.92 8.41 17.53
N LYS A 442 -16.09 8.15 18.17
CA LYS A 442 -16.62 6.79 18.35
C LYS A 442 -17.95 6.61 17.62
N PRO A 443 -18.19 5.45 17.00
CA PRO A 443 -19.47 5.20 16.33
C PRO A 443 -20.62 5.14 17.32
N GLN A 444 -21.68 5.92 17.09
CA GLN A 444 -22.96 5.82 17.77
C GLN A 444 -23.97 5.18 16.82
N GLY A 445 -24.65 4.14 17.28
CA GLY A 445 -25.62 3.38 16.50
C GLY A 445 -26.99 4.04 16.46
N ALA A 446 -27.64 3.95 15.30
CA ALA A 446 -29.03 4.31 15.09
C ALA A 446 -29.72 3.23 14.23
N GLU A 447 -31.05 3.18 14.31
CA GLU A 447 -31.91 2.31 13.49
C GLU A 447 -32.87 3.16 12.68
N PHE A 448 -33.06 2.81 11.42
CA PHE A 448 -34.07 3.44 10.57
C PHE A 448 -35.47 3.05 11.05
N VAL A 449 -36.36 4.02 11.13
CA VAL A 449 -37.75 3.85 11.56
C VAL A 449 -38.71 4.07 10.40
N ALA A 450 -38.65 5.22 9.73
CA ALA A 450 -39.55 5.54 8.64
C ALA A 450 -39.04 6.73 7.79
N TYR A 451 -39.61 6.87 6.60
CA TYR A 451 -39.61 8.12 5.85
C TYR A 451 -40.89 8.89 6.16
N GLU A 452 -40.80 10.16 6.51
CA GLU A 452 -41.96 11.04 6.59
C GLU A 452 -42.15 11.85 5.30
N GLY A 453 -43.40 11.97 4.81
CA GLY A 453 -43.74 12.77 3.63
C GLY A 453 -43.74 12.08 2.27
N GLN A 454 -43.52 10.76 2.19
CA GLN A 454 -43.56 10.01 0.90
C GLN A 454 -44.94 9.40 0.55
N HIS A 455 -45.99 9.57 1.36
CA HIS A 455 -47.28 8.90 1.11
C HIS A 455 -48.18 9.54 0.03
N GLU A 456 -47.80 10.65 -0.60
CA GLU A 456 -48.68 11.31 -1.62
C GLU A 456 -48.13 11.34 -3.06
N ARG A 457 -46.95 10.77 -3.35
CA ARG A 457 -46.35 10.86 -4.69
C ARG A 457 -46.40 9.57 -5.52
N ARG A 458 -47.49 8.81 -5.45
CA ARG A 458 -47.66 7.61 -6.30
C ARG A 458 -48.53 7.81 -7.54
N HIS A 459 -48.94 8.97 -7.97
CA HIS A 459 -49.65 9.18 -9.23
C HIS A 459 -49.74 10.67 -9.62
N ASP A 460 -48.61 11.32 -9.93
CA ASP A 460 -48.67 12.48 -10.84
C ASP A 460 -47.36 12.56 -11.66
N GLU A 461 -47.44 12.00 -12.84
CA GLU A 461 -46.46 12.26 -13.90
C GLU A 461 -46.69 13.70 -14.39
N GLY A 462 -45.83 14.62 -14.02
CA GLY A 462 -45.79 15.93 -14.65
C GLY A 462 -45.74 17.16 -13.75
N SER A 463 -44.82 17.28 -12.86
CA SER A 463 -44.38 18.61 -12.37
C SER A 463 -42.86 18.65 -12.15
N ASP A 464 -42.19 19.27 -13.12
CA ASP A 464 -40.87 19.87 -12.91
C ASP A 464 -41.03 20.94 -11.83
N GLY A 465 -40.50 20.72 -10.64
CA GLY A 465 -40.50 21.77 -9.64
C GLY A 465 -40.22 21.28 -8.21
N ASP A 466 -39.13 21.75 -7.72
CA ASP A 466 -38.73 21.86 -6.34
C ASP A 466 -38.21 20.58 -5.65
N GLY A 467 -36.89 20.53 -5.46
CA GLY A 467 -36.15 19.49 -4.75
C GLY A 467 -36.49 19.46 -3.24
N GLY A 468 -37.70 18.98 -2.92
CA GLY A 468 -38.12 18.77 -1.54
C GLY A 468 -37.33 17.60 -0.92
N GLY A 469 -36.35 17.89 -0.07
CA GLY A 469 -35.61 16.92 0.70
C GLY A 469 -36.50 15.95 1.47
N GLY A 470 -36.14 14.68 1.53
CA GLY A 470 -36.84 13.67 2.32
C GLY A 470 -36.63 13.87 3.83
N LEU A 471 -37.63 13.49 4.63
CA LEU A 471 -37.48 13.41 6.07
C LEU A 471 -37.24 11.97 6.47
N VAL A 472 -36.09 11.71 7.11
CA VAL A 472 -35.67 10.40 7.62
C VAL A 472 -35.79 10.35 9.13
N VAL A 473 -36.59 9.41 9.65
CA VAL A 473 -36.76 9.22 11.10
C VAL A 473 -35.85 8.06 11.55
N LEU A 474 -35.02 8.34 12.53
CA LEU A 474 -34.05 7.44 13.12
C LEU A 474 -34.27 7.26 14.61
N ARG A 475 -33.96 6.08 15.14
CA ARG A 475 -33.91 5.81 16.57
C ARG A 475 -32.44 5.65 16.99
N ILE A 476 -31.93 6.49 17.87
CA ILE A 476 -30.63 6.31 18.49
C ILE A 476 -30.69 5.12 19.47
N VAL A 477 -29.74 4.19 19.40
CA VAL A 477 -29.82 2.95 20.16
C VAL A 477 -28.72 2.72 21.19
N ASP A 478 -27.64 3.49 21.14
CA ASP A 478 -26.51 3.32 22.07
C ASP A 478 -25.78 4.63 22.42
N LYS A 479 -24.76 4.53 23.29
CA LYS A 479 -23.84 5.62 23.69
C LYS A 479 -24.52 6.91 24.21
N MET A 480 -25.60 6.75 24.94
CA MET A 480 -26.31 7.85 25.61
C MET A 480 -26.11 7.85 27.13
N GLY A 481 -25.13 7.10 27.63
CA GLY A 481 -24.90 6.90 29.05
C GLY A 481 -25.75 5.77 29.66
N ARG A 482 -25.66 5.61 31.00
CA ARG A 482 -26.36 4.54 31.75
C ARG A 482 -27.57 5.05 32.52
N GLY A 483 -27.83 6.36 32.48
CA GLY A 483 -28.93 7.04 33.19
C GLY A 483 -30.27 6.94 32.44
N LYS A 484 -31.33 7.45 33.09
CA LYS A 484 -32.63 7.67 32.43
C LYS A 484 -32.57 8.84 31.46
N GLU A 485 -31.72 9.84 31.74
CA GLU A 485 -31.49 10.98 30.86
C GLU A 485 -30.23 10.72 30.04
N PRO A 486 -30.24 11.06 28.75
CA PRO A 486 -29.04 10.98 27.91
C PRO A 486 -27.93 11.89 28.44
N GLU A 487 -26.68 11.45 28.30
CA GLU A 487 -25.54 12.33 28.56
C GLU A 487 -25.55 13.53 27.59
N ALA A 488 -25.13 14.70 28.07
CA ALA A 488 -25.08 15.92 27.26
C ALA A 488 -24.32 15.72 25.97
N GLY A 489 -24.87 16.17 24.83
CA GLY A 489 -24.27 16.01 23.49
C GLY A 489 -24.40 14.61 22.89
N SER A 490 -24.91 13.60 23.60
CA SER A 490 -25.09 12.23 23.07
C SER A 490 -26.30 12.11 22.15
N VAL A 491 -27.25 13.01 22.21
CA VAL A 491 -28.39 13.10 21.29
C VAL A 491 -28.24 14.40 20.50
N PRO A 492 -28.40 14.40 19.18
CA PRO A 492 -28.36 15.64 18.40
C PRO A 492 -29.54 16.53 18.75
N GLU A 493 -29.35 17.84 18.66
CA GLU A 493 -30.38 18.84 18.93
C GLU A 493 -31.00 19.35 17.61
N LYS A 494 -32.19 19.93 17.70
CA LYS A 494 -32.84 20.56 16.55
C LYS A 494 -31.97 21.68 15.98
N GLY A 495 -31.71 21.62 14.66
CA GLY A 495 -30.83 22.53 13.95
C GLY A 495 -29.41 21.99 13.76
N ASP A 496 -29.04 20.87 14.41
CA ASP A 496 -27.74 20.25 14.19
C ASP A 496 -27.63 19.66 12.78
N HIS A 497 -26.46 19.83 12.19
CA HIS A 497 -26.09 19.11 10.98
C HIS A 497 -25.43 17.76 11.34
N VAL A 498 -26.02 16.67 10.86
CA VAL A 498 -25.57 15.31 11.17
C VAL A 498 -25.27 14.54 9.89
N CYS A 499 -24.34 13.59 9.99
CA CYS A 499 -24.06 12.64 8.94
C CYS A 499 -24.17 11.21 9.51
N PHE A 500 -24.97 10.38 8.85
CA PHE A 500 -25.16 8.96 9.17
C PHE A 500 -24.65 8.10 8.02
N THR A 501 -24.02 6.98 8.35
CA THR A 501 -23.48 6.00 7.40
C THR A 501 -24.17 4.65 7.59
N LEU A 502 -24.33 3.87 6.54
CA LEU A 502 -24.80 2.49 6.59
C LEU A 502 -23.66 1.49 6.86
N PHE A 503 -22.41 1.93 6.68
CA PHE A 503 -21.23 1.13 7.00
C PHE A 503 -20.77 1.36 8.44
N GLU A 504 -20.24 0.30 9.05
CA GLU A 504 -19.65 0.37 10.40
C GLU A 504 -18.33 1.16 10.36
N HIS A 505 -18.14 2.10 11.29
CA HIS A 505 -16.88 2.83 11.44
C HIS A 505 -15.76 1.95 12.01
N GLU A 506 -16.11 1.01 12.91
CA GLU A 506 -15.24 0.00 13.48
C GLU A 506 -15.86 -1.37 13.23
N GLN A 507 -15.26 -2.16 12.36
CA GLN A 507 -15.73 -3.53 12.17
C GLN A 507 -15.42 -4.39 13.41
N ARG A 508 -16.47 -4.90 14.02
CA ARG A 508 -16.41 -5.79 15.19
C ARG A 508 -16.62 -7.22 14.76
N GLY A 509 -15.59 -8.03 14.96
CA GLY A 509 -15.64 -9.45 14.64
C GLY A 509 -15.37 -9.73 13.15
N GLY A 510 -15.18 -10.99 12.83
CA GLY A 510 -15.06 -11.51 11.48
C GLY A 510 -15.75 -12.86 11.41
N ALA A 511 -16.02 -13.35 10.21
CA ALA A 511 -16.45 -14.73 10.04
C ALA A 511 -15.44 -15.64 10.74
N LYS A 512 -15.92 -16.52 11.62
CA LYS A 512 -15.10 -17.61 12.12
C LYS A 512 -14.90 -18.57 10.96
N LEU A 513 -13.66 -18.73 10.55
CA LEU A 513 -13.32 -19.79 9.62
C LEU A 513 -13.48 -21.13 10.34
N PRO A 514 -13.90 -22.19 9.63
CA PRO A 514 -13.96 -23.52 10.21
C PRO A 514 -12.58 -23.98 10.66
N GLU A 515 -12.52 -24.84 11.65
CA GLU A 515 -11.27 -25.48 12.06
C GLU A 515 -10.70 -26.31 10.88
N PRO A 516 -9.36 -26.54 10.83
CA PRO A 516 -8.74 -27.28 9.73
C PRO A 516 -9.40 -28.64 9.46
N GLU A 517 -9.87 -29.32 10.50
CA GLU A 517 -10.54 -30.61 10.43
C GLU A 517 -11.95 -30.53 9.83
N GLU A 518 -12.61 -29.39 9.92
CA GLU A 518 -13.93 -29.10 9.38
C GLU A 518 -13.91 -28.49 7.99
N THR A 519 -12.72 -28.16 7.47
CA THR A 519 -12.58 -27.45 6.20
C THR A 519 -12.86 -28.39 5.03
N PRO A 520 -13.88 -28.13 4.19
CA PRO A 520 -14.11 -28.92 3.00
C PRO A 520 -12.96 -28.69 2.01
N TRP A 521 -12.23 -29.76 1.71
CA TRP A 521 -11.11 -29.71 0.78
C TRP A 521 -11.60 -29.65 -0.66
N THR A 522 -11.37 -28.55 -1.33
CA THR A 522 -11.74 -28.36 -2.74
C THR A 522 -10.68 -28.84 -3.72
N HIS A 523 -9.46 -29.14 -3.23
CA HIS A 523 -8.31 -29.54 -4.05
C HIS A 523 -7.64 -30.76 -3.41
N GLY A 524 -7.99 -31.94 -3.90
CA GLY A 524 -7.28 -33.19 -3.56
C GLY A 524 -7.77 -33.95 -2.34
N GLY A 525 -8.89 -33.56 -1.71
CA GLY A 525 -9.43 -34.25 -0.52
C GLY A 525 -8.77 -33.81 0.80
N PRO A 526 -9.20 -34.39 1.95
CA PRO A 526 -8.58 -34.13 3.23
C PRO A 526 -7.09 -34.47 3.20
N PRO A 527 -6.26 -33.83 4.07
CA PRO A 527 -4.85 -34.20 4.16
C PRO A 527 -4.75 -35.70 4.33
N GLY A 528 -4.07 -36.37 3.40
CA GLY A 528 -3.82 -37.80 3.51
C GLY A 528 -3.15 -38.10 4.83
N GLU A 529 -3.39 -39.31 5.38
CA GLU A 529 -2.70 -39.78 6.57
C GLU A 529 -1.21 -39.48 6.47
N ALA A 530 -0.63 -39.01 7.57
CA ALA A 530 0.75 -38.57 7.68
C ALA A 530 1.72 -39.61 7.09
N GLY A 531 2.12 -39.46 5.86
CA GLY A 531 2.98 -40.39 5.11
C GLY A 531 3.36 -39.92 3.72
N ALA A 532 2.63 -39.00 3.10
CA ALA A 532 3.05 -38.43 1.84
C ALA A 532 4.11 -37.34 2.14
N LEU A 533 5.36 -37.62 1.79
CA LEU A 533 6.41 -36.60 1.75
C LEU A 533 5.88 -35.42 0.92
N PRO A 534 5.94 -34.18 1.42
CA PRO A 534 5.56 -33.03 0.62
C PRO A 534 6.33 -33.07 -0.70
N GLN A 535 5.60 -33.07 -1.81
CA GLN A 535 6.26 -32.93 -3.11
C GLN A 535 7.06 -31.63 -3.09
N PRO A 536 8.33 -31.66 -3.52
CA PRO A 536 9.12 -30.44 -3.63
C PRO A 536 8.34 -29.46 -4.52
N ASP A 537 8.29 -28.21 -4.10
CA ASP A 537 7.70 -27.15 -4.92
C ASP A 537 8.34 -27.16 -6.31
N PRO A 538 7.52 -27.04 -7.37
CA PRO A 538 8.09 -26.99 -8.72
C PRO A 538 9.06 -25.82 -8.80
N VAL A 539 10.20 -26.05 -9.43
CA VAL A 539 11.18 -25.00 -9.72
C VAL A 539 10.50 -23.95 -10.57
N THR A 540 10.50 -22.71 -10.10
CA THR A 540 9.92 -21.56 -10.79
C THR A 540 11.04 -20.64 -11.29
N GLU A 541 10.71 -19.67 -12.16
CA GLU A 541 11.68 -18.65 -12.59
C GLU A 541 12.29 -17.89 -11.40
N GLU A 542 11.59 -17.83 -10.27
CA GLU A 542 12.05 -17.21 -9.01
C GLU A 542 13.20 -17.98 -8.35
N ASP A 543 13.38 -19.25 -8.68
CA ASP A 543 14.44 -20.11 -8.13
C ASP A 543 15.74 -20.02 -8.95
N VAL A 544 15.73 -19.31 -10.08
CA VAL A 544 16.84 -19.20 -11.03
C VAL A 544 17.69 -17.93 -10.81
N LEU A 545 17.45 -17.15 -9.78
CA LEU A 545 18.28 -15.97 -9.43
C LEU A 545 19.71 -16.36 -9.04
#